data_c303c2011b505bd79f66a39a9f0d007d
#
_entry.id   c303c2011b505bd79f66a39a9f0d007d
#
_cell.length_a   1.000
_cell.length_b   1.000
_cell.length_c   1.000
_cell.angle_alpha   90.00
_cell.angle_beta   90.00
_cell.angle_gamma   90.00
#
_symmetry.space_group_name_H-M   'P 1'
#
loop_
_entity.id
_entity.type
_entity.pdbx_description
1 polymer ?
#
loop_
_entity_poly.entity_id
_entity_poly.type
_entity_poly.pdbx_seq_one_letter_code
_entity_poly.pdbx_strand_id
1 'polypeptide(L)'
;MNTKKFSDAMSELDMKYIDEALSYDKSRISKIRPQKVGILIAAAIVILALCGFMMSELGLSDLWFQKPSTDPVQTVQSAIEGQADKEYTICVRVEEIKVDESETERVIQMYSGSDLAKDRGWTDEYLAEHFVVVWAKYYVEYDHTKTFLDDGYTEQYFYLTQDIKSGEWTISDNTSPNIRTE
;
A
#
# COMPACT_ATOMS: atom_id res chain seq x y z
N MET A 1 28.40 -38.07 12.04
CA MET A 1 27.09 -38.30 11.42
C MET A 1 27.33 -38.61 9.94
N ASN A 2 26.86 -39.75 9.46
CA ASN A 2 27.36 -40.34 8.19
C ASN A 2 26.59 -39.71 7.02
N THR A 3 27.21 -38.85 6.26
CA THR A 3 26.63 -38.08 5.12
C THR A 3 25.96 -38.98 4.06
N LYS A 4 26.40 -40.23 3.94
CA LYS A 4 25.83 -41.22 3.02
C LYS A 4 24.42 -41.67 3.42
N LYS A 5 24.14 -41.79 4.71
CA LYS A 5 22.79 -42.12 5.21
C LYS A 5 21.77 -40.99 5.05
N PHE A 6 22.23 -39.76 5.06
CA PHE A 6 21.36 -38.60 4.84
C PHE A 6 21.00 -38.47 3.36
N SER A 7 21.94 -38.67 2.45
CA SER A 7 21.68 -38.63 1.00
C SER A 7 20.73 -39.78 0.57
N ASP A 8 20.86 -40.98 1.12
CA ASP A 8 19.97 -42.09 0.80
C ASP A 8 18.55 -41.86 1.32
N ALA A 9 18.39 -41.24 2.50
CA ALA A 9 17.09 -40.88 3.05
C ALA A 9 16.38 -39.77 2.25
N MET A 10 17.14 -38.81 1.69
CA MET A 10 16.58 -37.77 0.83
C MET A 10 16.13 -38.30 -0.53
N SER A 11 16.85 -39.27 -1.11
CA SER A 11 16.45 -39.87 -2.39
C SER A 11 15.21 -40.76 -2.27
N GLU A 12 15.01 -41.42 -1.12
CA GLU A 12 13.77 -42.20 -0.85
C GLU A 12 12.55 -41.28 -0.64
N LEU A 13 12.75 -40.12 -0.01
CA LEU A 13 11.69 -39.15 0.20
C LEU A 13 11.20 -38.56 -1.13
N ASP A 14 12.11 -38.21 -2.03
CA ASP A 14 11.75 -37.64 -3.34
C ASP A 14 10.98 -38.67 -4.20
N MET A 15 11.33 -39.93 -4.23
CA MET A 15 10.59 -40.96 -4.98
C MET A 15 9.19 -41.21 -4.42
N LYS A 16 9.02 -41.15 -3.11
CA LYS A 16 7.70 -41.34 -2.48
C LYS A 16 6.72 -40.21 -2.85
N TYR A 17 7.18 -38.99 -2.86
CA TYR A 17 6.31 -37.82 -3.26
C TYR A 17 6.03 -37.80 -4.75
N ILE A 18 6.95 -38.27 -5.59
CA ILE A 18 6.75 -38.39 -7.03
C ILE A 18 5.71 -39.47 -7.34
N ASP A 19 5.78 -40.61 -6.67
CA ASP A 19 4.81 -41.70 -6.85
C ASP A 19 3.42 -41.34 -6.34
N GLU A 20 3.33 -40.58 -5.22
CA GLU A 20 2.08 -40.06 -4.70
C GLU A 20 1.46 -38.99 -5.62
N ALA A 21 2.30 -38.14 -6.22
CA ALA A 21 1.85 -37.14 -7.21
C ALA A 21 1.40 -37.76 -8.54
N LEU A 22 2.04 -38.85 -8.96
CA LEU A 22 1.68 -39.60 -10.17
C LEU A 22 0.46 -40.50 -9.98
N SER A 23 0.21 -40.98 -8.78
CA SER A 23 -0.96 -41.79 -8.42
C SER A 23 -2.20 -40.95 -8.09
N TYR A 24 -2.11 -39.60 -8.11
CA TYR A 24 -3.26 -38.76 -7.94
C TYR A 24 -4.18 -38.92 -9.14
N ASP A 25 -5.17 -39.80 -8.95
CA ASP A 25 -6.10 -40.22 -10.00
C ASP A 25 -6.91 -39.01 -10.51
N LYS A 26 -6.65 -38.63 -11.75
CA LYS A 26 -7.41 -37.62 -12.51
C LYS A 26 -8.91 -37.94 -12.66
N SER A 27 -9.31 -39.16 -12.21
CA SER A 27 -10.69 -39.67 -12.37
C SER A 27 -11.70 -39.08 -11.38
N ARG A 28 -11.25 -38.37 -10.33
CA ARG A 28 -12.13 -37.68 -9.36
C ARG A 28 -12.58 -36.29 -9.76
N ILE A 29 -12.13 -35.77 -10.89
CA ILE A 29 -12.78 -34.60 -11.47
C ILE A 29 -14.10 -35.14 -12.06
N SER A 30 -15.13 -35.19 -11.23
CA SER A 30 -16.49 -35.50 -11.66
C SER A 30 -16.77 -34.72 -12.94
N LYS A 31 -17.17 -35.40 -14.03
CA LYS A 31 -17.64 -34.77 -15.27
C LYS A 31 -18.81 -33.85 -14.94
N ILE A 32 -18.51 -32.63 -14.51
CA ILE A 32 -19.50 -31.58 -14.35
C ILE A 32 -19.99 -31.31 -15.75
N ARG A 33 -21.27 -31.65 -16.01
CA ARG A 33 -21.87 -31.44 -17.32
C ARG A 33 -21.70 -29.97 -17.72
N PRO A 34 -21.25 -29.64 -18.93
CA PRO A 34 -20.92 -28.25 -19.33
C PRO A 34 -22.08 -27.27 -19.13
N GLN A 35 -23.33 -27.73 -19.19
CA GLN A 35 -24.51 -26.92 -18.85
C GLN A 35 -24.55 -26.44 -17.40
N LYS A 36 -24.12 -27.26 -16.43
CA LYS A 36 -24.09 -26.85 -15.00
C LYS A 36 -22.95 -25.89 -14.68
N VAL A 37 -21.83 -25.99 -15.39
CA VAL A 37 -20.71 -25.03 -15.26
C VAL A 37 -21.12 -23.65 -15.77
N GLY A 38 -21.79 -23.58 -16.91
CA GLY A 38 -22.29 -22.32 -17.47
C GLY A 38 -23.27 -21.60 -16.53
N ILE A 39 -24.17 -22.34 -15.88
CA ILE A 39 -25.15 -21.77 -14.92
C ILE A 39 -24.42 -21.25 -13.65
N LEU A 40 -23.41 -21.96 -13.15
CA LEU A 40 -22.64 -21.52 -11.97
C LEU A 40 -21.81 -20.27 -12.27
N ILE A 41 -21.20 -20.17 -13.45
CA ILE A 41 -20.45 -18.99 -13.87
C ILE A 41 -21.39 -17.79 -14.04
N ALA A 42 -22.55 -17.98 -14.69
CA ALA A 42 -23.54 -16.93 -14.84
C ALA A 42 -24.08 -16.44 -13.49
N ALA A 43 -24.34 -17.33 -12.54
CA ALA A 43 -24.77 -16.97 -11.18
C ALA A 43 -23.68 -16.19 -10.44
N ALA A 44 -22.42 -16.58 -10.54
CA ALA A 44 -21.31 -15.87 -9.94
C ALA A 44 -21.15 -14.45 -10.49
N ILE A 45 -21.28 -14.27 -11.80
CA ILE A 45 -21.22 -12.94 -12.46
C ILE A 45 -22.37 -12.06 -11.98
N VAL A 46 -23.60 -12.61 -11.88
CA VAL A 46 -24.77 -11.85 -11.38
C VAL A 46 -24.58 -11.45 -9.92
N ILE A 47 -24.06 -12.34 -9.07
CA ILE A 47 -23.79 -12.03 -7.66
C ILE A 47 -22.71 -10.93 -7.54
N LEU A 48 -21.65 -11.01 -8.33
CA LEU A 48 -20.60 -9.98 -8.35
C LEU A 48 -21.15 -8.63 -8.84
N ALA A 49 -21.99 -8.63 -9.87
CA ALA A 49 -22.64 -7.41 -10.36
C ALA A 49 -23.60 -6.80 -9.34
N LEU A 50 -24.41 -7.64 -8.65
CA LEU A 50 -25.31 -7.18 -7.59
C LEU A 50 -24.54 -6.68 -6.37
N CYS A 51 -23.45 -7.35 -5.96
CA CYS A 51 -22.58 -6.85 -4.89
C CYS A 51 -21.93 -5.50 -5.27
N GLY A 52 -21.45 -5.36 -6.48
CA GLY A 52 -20.89 -4.10 -6.97
C GLY A 52 -21.93 -2.97 -6.99
N PHE A 53 -23.15 -3.26 -7.42
CA PHE A 53 -24.24 -2.29 -7.44
C PHE A 53 -24.68 -1.90 -6.00
N MET A 54 -24.83 -2.88 -5.11
CA MET A 54 -25.17 -2.61 -3.70
C MET A 54 -24.08 -1.81 -2.98
N MET A 55 -22.79 -2.06 -3.29
CA MET A 55 -21.66 -1.30 -2.74
C MET A 55 -21.70 0.16 -3.21
N SER A 56 -22.08 0.40 -4.46
CA SER A 56 -22.22 1.75 -5.04
C SER A 56 -23.38 2.54 -4.40
N GLU A 57 -24.55 1.92 -4.22
CA GLU A 57 -25.74 2.55 -3.62
C GLU A 57 -25.58 2.85 -2.13
N LEU A 58 -24.80 2.03 -1.41
CA LEU A 58 -24.55 2.21 0.02
C LEU A 58 -23.36 3.13 0.32
N GLY A 59 -22.69 3.70 -0.69
CA GLY A 59 -21.51 4.54 -0.52
C GLY A 59 -20.30 3.79 0.07
N LEU A 60 -20.33 2.47 0.11
CA LEU A 60 -19.27 1.64 0.68
C LEU A 60 -18.05 1.56 -0.25
N SER A 61 -18.19 1.97 -1.51
CA SER A 61 -17.06 2.10 -2.44
C SER A 61 -16.03 3.13 -1.97
N ASP A 62 -16.48 4.19 -1.30
CA ASP A 62 -15.62 5.25 -0.79
C ASP A 62 -14.80 4.83 0.45
N LEU A 63 -15.22 3.74 1.12
CA LEU A 63 -14.52 3.17 2.27
C LEU A 63 -13.29 2.31 1.90
N TRP A 64 -13.20 1.83 0.66
CA TRP A 64 -12.17 0.86 0.25
C TRP A 64 -11.16 1.43 -0.75
N PHE A 65 -11.52 2.53 -1.42
CA PHE A 65 -10.63 3.21 -2.34
C PHE A 65 -10.51 4.67 -1.87
N GLN A 66 -9.43 5.01 -1.19
CA GLN A 66 -9.02 6.41 -1.15
C GLN A 66 -8.94 6.86 -2.60
N LYS A 67 -9.87 7.74 -3.00
CA LYS A 67 -9.89 8.28 -4.36
C LYS A 67 -8.54 8.96 -4.57
N PRO A 68 -7.76 8.52 -5.54
CA PRO A 68 -6.47 9.14 -5.80
C PRO A 68 -6.70 10.63 -6.05
N SER A 69 -5.97 11.46 -5.33
CA SER A 69 -6.11 12.90 -5.42
C SER A 69 -5.09 13.48 -6.38
N THR A 70 -5.54 14.40 -7.21
CA THR A 70 -4.67 15.25 -8.03
C THR A 70 -4.10 16.44 -7.24
N ASP A 71 -4.47 16.58 -5.97
CA ASP A 71 -3.97 17.60 -5.05
C ASP A 71 -3.04 16.93 -4.00
N PRO A 72 -1.77 17.33 -3.92
CA PRO A 72 -0.82 16.76 -2.99
C PRO A 72 -1.20 17.01 -1.51
N VAL A 73 -1.83 18.14 -1.21
CA VAL A 73 -2.30 18.48 0.15
C VAL A 73 -3.41 17.52 0.58
N GLN A 74 -4.39 17.28 -0.30
CA GLN A 74 -5.47 16.31 -0.03
C GLN A 74 -4.94 14.89 0.12
N THR A 75 -3.93 14.50 -0.66
CA THR A 75 -3.30 13.18 -0.53
C THR A 75 -2.71 12.98 0.86
N VAL A 76 -1.98 13.96 1.37
CA VAL A 76 -1.39 13.89 2.72
C VAL A 76 -2.46 13.99 3.80
N GLN A 77 -3.43 14.88 3.64
CA GLN A 77 -4.54 14.99 4.59
C GLN A 77 -5.28 13.66 4.75
N SER A 78 -5.63 13.02 3.64
CA SER A 78 -6.29 11.71 3.65
C SER A 78 -5.44 10.62 4.31
N ALA A 79 -4.12 10.66 4.09
CA ALA A 79 -3.20 9.71 4.72
C ALA A 79 -3.08 9.91 6.24
N ILE A 80 -3.11 11.15 6.71
CA ILE A 80 -3.11 11.47 8.15
C ILE A 80 -4.45 11.07 8.78
N GLU A 81 -5.57 11.47 8.18
CA GLU A 81 -6.92 11.14 8.65
C GLU A 81 -7.17 9.62 8.69
N GLY A 82 -6.63 8.87 7.71
CA GLY A 82 -6.69 7.41 7.68
C GLY A 82 -5.97 6.71 8.84
N GLN A 83 -5.17 7.45 9.65
CA GLN A 83 -4.63 6.89 10.89
C GLN A 83 -5.71 6.69 11.96
N ALA A 84 -6.84 7.40 11.86
CA ALA A 84 -7.99 7.22 12.76
C ALA A 84 -8.64 5.83 12.62
N ASP A 85 -8.45 5.14 11.49
CA ASP A 85 -8.99 3.80 11.26
C ASP A 85 -8.21 2.70 12.00
N LYS A 86 -7.07 3.04 12.60
CA LYS A 86 -6.26 2.09 13.37
C LYS A 86 -6.90 1.84 14.74
N GLU A 87 -7.01 0.56 15.11
CA GLU A 87 -7.68 0.11 16.33
C GLU A 87 -7.14 0.78 17.62
N TYR A 88 -5.89 1.24 17.60
CA TYR A 88 -5.22 1.89 18.71
C TYR A 88 -5.25 3.42 18.65
N THR A 89 -5.92 4.02 17.68
CA THR A 89 -6.05 5.48 17.55
C THR A 89 -7.43 5.91 18.04
N ILE A 90 -7.48 6.87 18.96
CA ILE A 90 -8.73 7.45 19.47
C ILE A 90 -9.15 8.62 18.59
N CYS A 91 -8.20 9.51 18.27
CA CYS A 91 -8.50 10.74 17.53
C CYS A 91 -7.29 11.18 16.71
N VAL A 92 -7.56 11.71 15.53
CA VAL A 92 -6.58 12.41 14.68
C VAL A 92 -7.16 13.76 14.29
N ARG A 93 -6.37 14.82 14.39
CA ARG A 93 -6.78 16.17 14.02
C ARG A 93 -5.66 16.90 13.31
N VAL A 94 -5.88 17.23 12.03
CA VAL A 94 -4.97 18.07 11.25
C VAL A 94 -5.15 19.53 11.71
N GLU A 95 -4.04 20.19 12.08
CA GLU A 95 -4.03 21.58 12.50
C GLU A 95 -3.61 22.51 11.36
N GLU A 96 -2.53 22.17 10.67
CA GLU A 96 -2.03 22.92 9.54
C GLU A 96 -1.40 21.94 8.52
N ILE A 97 -1.64 22.21 7.24
CA ILE A 97 -1.06 21.42 6.16
C ILE A 97 -0.87 22.33 4.94
N LYS A 98 0.32 22.24 4.32
CA LYS A 98 0.66 23.08 3.16
C LYS A 98 1.82 22.50 2.36
N VAL A 99 1.90 22.86 1.09
CA VAL A 99 3.13 22.66 0.31
C VAL A 99 4.22 23.56 0.87
N ASP A 100 5.39 23.01 1.10
CA ASP A 100 6.58 23.76 1.49
C ASP A 100 7.51 23.88 0.28
N GLU A 101 7.45 25.03 -0.40
CA GLU A 101 8.24 25.27 -1.62
C GLU A 101 9.75 25.26 -1.32
N SER A 102 10.16 25.84 -0.19
CA SER A 102 11.58 25.93 0.18
C SER A 102 12.18 24.54 0.47
N GLU A 103 11.44 23.70 1.17
CA GLU A 103 11.85 22.32 1.43
C GLU A 103 11.77 21.48 0.16
N THR A 104 10.79 21.71 -0.71
CA THR A 104 10.69 21.06 -2.02
C THR A 104 11.95 21.32 -2.84
N GLU A 105 12.35 22.59 -3.01
CA GLU A 105 13.57 22.96 -3.74
C GLU A 105 14.82 22.32 -3.14
N ARG A 106 14.95 22.35 -1.81
CA ARG A 106 16.07 21.75 -1.10
C ARG A 106 16.19 20.25 -1.36
N VAL A 107 15.05 19.53 -1.31
CA VAL A 107 15.02 18.07 -1.50
C VAL A 107 15.27 17.71 -2.96
N ILE A 108 14.72 18.47 -3.91
CA ILE A 108 15.01 18.30 -5.34
C ILE A 108 16.52 18.42 -5.59
N GLN A 109 17.17 19.46 -5.05
CA GLN A 109 18.62 19.63 -5.19
C GLN A 109 19.42 18.47 -4.58
N MET A 110 18.95 17.92 -3.46
CA MET A 110 19.57 16.76 -2.81
C MET A 110 19.44 15.48 -3.64
N TYR A 111 18.29 15.28 -4.30
CA TYR A 111 18.02 14.08 -5.11
C TYR A 111 18.62 14.18 -6.52
N SER A 112 18.77 15.40 -7.07
CA SER A 112 19.30 15.62 -8.41
C SER A 112 20.67 14.96 -8.59
N GLY A 113 20.77 14.08 -9.60
CA GLY A 113 21.98 13.31 -9.90
C GLY A 113 22.37 12.24 -8.86
N SER A 114 21.59 12.05 -7.77
CA SER A 114 21.86 11.05 -6.74
C SER A 114 21.64 9.62 -7.25
N ASP A 115 22.24 8.64 -6.57
CA ASP A 115 22.02 7.23 -6.89
C ASP A 115 20.59 6.80 -6.55
N LEU A 116 20.00 7.36 -5.51
CA LEU A 116 18.61 7.12 -5.14
C LEU A 116 17.62 7.56 -6.25
N ALA A 117 17.85 8.73 -6.85
CA ALA A 117 17.01 9.20 -7.96
C ALA A 117 17.16 8.29 -9.19
N LYS A 118 18.38 7.84 -9.49
CA LYS A 118 18.64 6.89 -10.59
C LYS A 118 17.96 5.56 -10.37
N ASP A 119 18.03 5.00 -9.16
CA ASP A 119 17.39 3.73 -8.80
C ASP A 119 15.87 3.80 -8.91
N ARG A 120 15.27 4.97 -8.62
CA ARG A 120 13.84 5.23 -8.75
C ARG A 120 13.41 5.68 -10.15
N GLY A 121 14.35 5.90 -11.06
CA GLY A 121 14.09 6.40 -12.42
C GLY A 121 13.66 7.88 -12.46
N TRP A 122 14.01 8.66 -11.45
CA TRP A 122 13.71 10.08 -11.38
C TRP A 122 14.76 10.91 -12.10
N THR A 123 14.38 11.56 -13.19
CA THR A 123 15.23 12.55 -13.86
C THR A 123 15.11 13.91 -13.19
N ASP A 124 16.05 14.80 -13.45
CA ASP A 124 16.00 16.17 -12.90
C ASP A 124 14.75 16.92 -13.39
N GLU A 125 14.34 16.70 -14.65
CA GLU A 125 13.11 17.25 -15.20
C GLU A 125 11.87 16.68 -14.49
N TYR A 126 11.87 15.35 -14.24
CA TYR A 126 10.75 14.72 -13.50
C TYR A 126 10.64 15.29 -12.09
N LEU A 127 11.75 15.43 -11.37
CA LEU A 127 11.76 16.00 -10.02
C LEU A 127 11.26 17.45 -10.02
N ALA A 128 11.65 18.26 -11.02
CA ALA A 128 11.24 19.65 -11.09
C ALA A 128 9.72 19.84 -11.34
N GLU A 129 9.07 18.90 -12.03
CA GLU A 129 7.67 19.04 -12.45
C GLU A 129 6.72 18.14 -11.63
N HIS A 130 7.21 17.03 -11.08
CA HIS A 130 6.38 15.97 -10.50
C HIS A 130 6.78 15.57 -9.08
N PHE A 131 7.49 16.43 -8.36
CA PHE A 131 7.88 16.22 -6.97
C PHE A 131 7.52 17.42 -6.11
N VAL A 132 6.90 17.18 -4.96
CA VAL A 132 6.61 18.23 -3.97
C VAL A 132 6.81 17.71 -2.55
N VAL A 133 7.07 18.63 -1.63
CA VAL A 133 7.08 18.37 -0.20
C VAL A 133 5.89 19.07 0.44
N VAL A 134 5.10 18.32 1.18
CA VAL A 134 3.99 18.82 1.99
C VAL A 134 4.38 18.74 3.46
N TRP A 135 4.37 19.86 4.14
CA TRP A 135 4.50 19.92 5.58
C TRP A 135 3.12 19.84 6.24
N ALA A 136 3.03 19.06 7.30
CA ALA A 136 1.81 18.94 8.08
C ALA A 136 2.11 18.98 9.58
N LYS A 137 1.21 19.64 10.33
CA LYS A 137 1.12 19.61 11.77
C LYS A 137 -0.23 19.02 12.16
N TYR A 138 -0.20 17.97 12.98
CA TYR A 138 -1.40 17.27 13.37
C TYR A 138 -1.24 16.72 14.79
N TYR A 139 -2.37 16.48 15.46
CA TYR A 139 -2.46 15.87 16.77
C TYR A 139 -2.99 14.46 16.65
N VAL A 140 -2.40 13.53 17.40
CA VAL A 140 -2.89 12.16 17.53
C VAL A 140 -3.06 11.81 18.98
N GLU A 141 -4.17 11.16 19.31
CA GLU A 141 -4.48 10.58 20.63
C GLU A 141 -4.61 9.06 20.47
N TYR A 142 -3.97 8.32 21.35
CA TYR A 142 -3.89 6.88 21.29
C TYR A 142 -4.58 6.17 22.45
N ASP A 143 -5.08 4.96 22.22
CA ASP A 143 -5.57 4.07 23.26
C ASP A 143 -4.39 3.38 23.97
N HIS A 144 -3.95 3.93 25.08
CA HIS A 144 -2.82 3.42 25.87
C HIS A 144 -3.06 2.01 26.44
N THR A 145 -4.25 1.44 26.30
CA THR A 145 -4.49 0.03 26.62
C THR A 145 -4.04 -0.90 25.48
N LYS A 146 -3.82 -0.36 24.26
CA LYS A 146 -3.49 -1.10 23.04
C LYS A 146 -2.11 -0.75 22.48
N THR A 147 -1.55 0.40 22.83
CA THR A 147 -0.25 0.86 22.33
C THR A 147 0.55 1.62 23.38
N PHE A 148 1.87 1.72 23.17
CA PHE A 148 2.79 2.52 23.97
C PHE A 148 3.17 3.84 23.29
N LEU A 149 2.47 4.23 22.21
CA LEU A 149 2.68 5.51 21.55
C LEU A 149 2.16 6.64 22.44
N ASP A 150 2.90 7.76 22.47
CA ASP A 150 2.52 8.95 23.24
C ASP A 150 1.57 9.82 22.44
N ASP A 151 0.59 10.42 23.13
CA ASP A 151 -0.28 11.45 22.56
C ASP A 151 0.50 12.72 22.29
N GLY A 152 0.14 13.43 21.24
CA GLY A 152 0.75 14.73 21.04
C GLY A 152 0.68 15.27 19.61
N TYR A 153 1.30 16.44 19.49
CA TYR A 153 1.49 17.07 18.21
C TYR A 153 2.69 16.46 17.48
N THR A 154 2.48 16.21 16.20
CA THR A 154 3.51 15.75 15.28
C THR A 154 3.65 16.77 14.15
N GLU A 155 4.87 17.14 13.85
CA GLU A 155 5.22 17.88 12.64
C GLU A 155 5.98 16.94 11.70
N GLN A 156 5.60 16.92 10.42
CA GLN A 156 6.15 15.98 9.46
C GLN A 156 6.18 16.55 8.06
N TYR A 157 7.25 16.24 7.33
CA TYR A 157 7.35 16.45 5.89
C TYR A 157 6.98 15.15 5.17
N PHE A 158 6.12 15.25 4.18
CA PHE A 158 5.74 14.19 3.28
C PHE A 158 6.30 14.50 1.90
N TYR A 159 7.02 13.55 1.33
CA TYR A 159 7.59 13.65 -0.01
C TYR A 159 6.67 12.95 -0.98
N LEU A 160 6.18 13.67 -1.99
CA LEU A 160 5.22 13.15 -2.94
C LEU A 160 5.79 13.20 -4.36
N THR A 161 5.42 12.17 -5.11
CA THR A 161 5.67 12.09 -6.54
C THR A 161 4.36 11.96 -7.29
N GLN A 162 4.28 12.58 -8.48
CA GLN A 162 3.10 12.55 -9.32
C GLN A 162 3.28 11.55 -10.45
N ASP A 163 2.29 10.69 -10.65
CA ASP A 163 2.23 9.84 -11.84
C ASP A 163 1.88 10.68 -13.07
N ILE A 164 2.73 10.63 -14.09
CA ILE A 164 2.59 11.47 -15.31
C ILE A 164 1.29 11.15 -16.08
N LYS A 165 0.80 9.92 -16.01
CA LYS A 165 -0.36 9.49 -16.80
C LYS A 165 -1.68 9.79 -16.13
N SER A 166 -1.77 9.51 -14.83
CA SER A 166 -3.00 9.71 -14.06
C SER A 166 -3.08 11.11 -13.43
N GLY A 167 -1.94 11.77 -13.23
CA GLY A 167 -1.85 13.03 -12.50
C GLY A 167 -2.01 12.87 -10.98
N GLU A 168 -1.99 11.62 -10.49
CA GLU A 168 -2.21 11.29 -9.08
C GLU A 168 -0.93 11.46 -8.28
N TRP A 169 -1.07 12.04 -7.08
CA TRP A 169 0.01 12.17 -6.13
C TRP A 169 0.11 10.96 -5.22
N THR A 170 1.32 10.48 -5.00
CA THR A 170 1.63 9.35 -4.12
C THR A 170 2.71 9.76 -3.12
N ILE A 171 2.50 9.45 -1.84
CA ILE A 171 3.52 9.64 -0.80
C ILE A 171 4.64 8.61 -1.03
N SER A 172 5.82 9.08 -1.36
CA SER A 172 7.00 8.26 -1.62
C SER A 172 7.87 8.08 -0.39
N ASP A 173 7.84 9.06 0.54
CA ASP A 173 8.60 9.04 1.80
C ASP A 173 8.06 10.07 2.79
N ASN A 174 8.50 10.02 4.03
CA ASN A 174 8.22 11.03 5.05
C ASN A 174 9.37 11.17 6.04
N THR A 175 9.49 12.36 6.64
CA THR A 175 10.50 12.63 7.68
C THR A 175 10.02 13.69 8.66
N SER A 176 10.54 13.65 9.88
CA SER A 176 10.33 14.74 10.84
C SER A 176 11.18 15.94 10.46
N PRO A 177 10.73 17.17 10.73
CA PRO A 177 11.57 18.35 10.57
C PRO A 177 12.87 18.19 11.37
N ASN A 178 14.01 18.47 10.72
CA ASN A 178 15.26 18.54 11.46
C ASN A 178 15.14 19.70 12.47
N ILE A 179 15.12 19.38 13.75
CA ILE A 179 15.27 20.38 14.80
C ILE A 179 16.69 20.92 14.64
N ARG A 180 16.83 22.03 13.91
CA ARG A 180 18.07 22.80 13.95
C ARG A 180 18.14 23.41 15.34
N THR A 181 18.92 22.82 16.22
CA THR A 181 19.41 23.51 17.43
C THR A 181 20.27 24.66 16.93
N GLU A 182 19.70 25.88 16.95
CA GLU A 182 20.45 27.13 16.79
C GLU A 182 21.52 27.29 17.89
#